data_c938fa0fadc4cc4391585941f455becb
#
_entry.id   c938fa0fadc4cc4391585941f455becb
#
_cell.length_a   1.000
_cell.length_b   1.000
_cell.length_c   1.000
_cell.angle_alpha   90.00
_cell.angle_beta   90.00
_cell.angle_gamma   90.00
#
_symmetry.space_group_name_H-M   'P 1'
#
loop_
_entity.id
_entity.type
_entity.pdbx_description
1 polymer ?
#
loop_
_entity_poly.entity_id
_entity_poly.type
_entity_poly.pdbx_seq_one_letter_code
_entity_poly.pdbx_strand_id
1 'polypeptide(L)'
;MTVLTDISQIDRKAWKQLIATSPVASWFQTPEAYDFFASVPASVKPFVVAVEDKQLQGVIVGYTVAEGGPIKRFFSKRTIILGGPLLAKDISDEALTALLNAVPRNGIYSEMRNFSDYSAYKHVFAQAGWTYKPHYDVYMATTAGWRDKLQDAKRRQVNKALKEGYTWHEANQEHEVRQWYGILKQLYRNKVHRPLFDYDFFRQAWQQGVCKVLIVNDGYGNITGGALVPVMNQTAYEWYVCGSVMATYALQEWCEQNGITRLDAVGAGEPNKEYGVRDFKLRMAGELHELGRFIRIQAKNRYNLGVWVINLL
;
A
#
# COMPACT_ATOMS: atom_id res chain seq x y z
N MET A 1 8.49 7.80 29.25
CA MET A 1 7.87 7.43 27.96
C MET A 1 6.51 8.10 27.83
N THR A 2 6.27 8.80 26.71
CA THR A 2 5.04 9.57 26.42
C THR A 2 4.41 9.05 25.15
N VAL A 3 3.08 8.91 25.14
CA VAL A 3 2.31 8.55 23.95
C VAL A 3 1.66 9.82 23.39
N LEU A 4 1.90 10.10 22.11
CA LEU A 4 1.38 11.26 21.39
C LEU A 4 0.34 10.78 20.36
N THR A 5 -0.82 11.42 20.33
CA THR A 5 -1.93 11.07 19.44
C THR A 5 -2.44 12.26 18.62
N ASP A 6 -1.88 13.44 18.85
CA ASP A 6 -2.14 14.66 18.09
C ASP A 6 -0.91 14.99 17.23
N ILE A 7 -1.14 15.21 15.94
CA ILE A 7 -0.08 15.55 14.98
C ILE A 7 0.70 16.82 15.39
N SER A 8 0.06 17.77 16.06
CA SER A 8 0.68 19.01 16.53
C SER A 8 1.73 18.79 17.62
N GLN A 9 1.71 17.66 18.31
CA GLN A 9 2.64 17.29 19.37
C GLN A 9 3.87 16.53 18.84
N ILE A 10 3.83 16.07 17.60
CA ILE A 10 4.90 15.25 17.02
C ILE A 10 5.87 16.15 16.26
N ASP A 11 7.13 16.20 16.71
CA ASP A 11 8.18 16.93 15.99
C ASP A 11 8.47 16.27 14.64
N ARG A 12 8.12 16.97 13.57
CA ARG A 12 8.32 16.49 12.19
C ARG A 12 9.79 16.29 11.83
N LYS A 13 10.71 17.03 12.45
CA LYS A 13 12.15 16.85 12.23
C LYS A 13 12.62 15.55 12.85
N ALA A 14 12.22 15.26 14.09
CA ALA A 14 12.49 14.00 14.75
C ALA A 14 11.86 12.82 13.98
N TRP A 15 10.65 12.99 13.45
CA TRP A 15 9.99 11.98 12.63
C TRP A 15 10.76 11.68 11.34
N LYS A 16 11.22 12.69 10.61
CA LYS A 16 12.05 12.51 9.40
C LYS A 16 13.40 11.85 9.73
N GLN A 17 13.97 12.17 10.90
CA GLN A 17 15.19 11.52 11.37
C GLN A 17 14.95 10.03 11.69
N LEU A 18 13.83 9.70 12.32
CA LEU A 18 13.44 8.31 12.57
C LEU A 18 13.25 7.54 11.24
N ILE A 19 12.62 8.14 10.21
CA ILE A 19 12.49 7.53 8.87
C ILE A 19 13.87 7.23 8.28
N ALA A 20 14.81 8.16 8.39
CA ALA A 20 16.14 8.00 7.81
C ALA A 20 16.97 6.87 8.47
N THR A 21 16.68 6.52 9.72
CA THR A 21 17.42 5.52 10.50
C THR A 21 16.68 4.21 10.72
N SER A 22 15.38 4.18 10.48
CA SER A 22 14.55 3.00 10.69
C SER A 22 14.78 1.93 9.63
N PRO A 23 14.97 0.65 10.04
CA PRO A 23 15.10 -0.46 9.09
C PRO A 23 13.77 -0.85 8.41
N VAL A 24 12.64 -0.34 8.92
CA VAL A 24 11.29 -0.72 8.45
C VAL A 24 10.53 0.45 7.83
N ALA A 25 11.25 1.52 7.46
CA ALA A 25 10.63 2.71 6.90
C ALA A 25 10.01 2.47 5.51
N SER A 26 8.83 3.04 5.30
CA SER A 26 8.12 3.08 4.02
C SER A 26 7.47 4.45 3.80
N TRP A 27 7.09 4.75 2.56
CA TRP A 27 6.38 6.01 2.27
C TRP A 27 5.11 6.20 3.13
N PHE A 28 4.39 5.14 3.39
CA PHE A 28 3.12 5.17 4.11
C PHE A 28 3.22 5.55 5.60
N GLN A 29 4.43 5.63 6.13
CA GLN A 29 4.73 5.99 7.52
C GLN A 29 5.27 7.42 7.65
N THR A 30 5.29 8.20 6.56
CA THR A 30 5.86 9.54 6.50
C THR A 30 4.87 10.63 6.94
N PRO A 31 5.35 11.81 7.36
CA PRO A 31 4.49 12.97 7.55
C PRO A 31 3.70 13.34 6.29
N GLU A 32 4.31 13.18 5.12
CA GLU A 32 3.70 13.47 3.82
C GLU A 32 2.53 12.53 3.52
N ALA A 33 2.64 11.24 3.90
CA ALA A 33 1.53 10.29 3.80
C ALA A 33 0.37 10.67 4.73
N TYR A 34 0.66 11.09 5.97
CA TYR A 34 -0.37 11.58 6.88
C TYR A 34 -1.08 12.82 6.31
N ASP A 35 -0.31 13.82 5.84
CA ASP A 35 -0.86 15.06 5.25
C ASP A 35 -1.74 14.76 4.03
N PHE A 36 -1.31 13.84 3.19
CA PHE A 36 -2.13 13.37 2.07
C PHE A 36 -3.46 12.75 2.54
N PHE A 37 -3.44 11.82 3.49
CA PHE A 37 -4.67 11.25 4.03
C PHE A 37 -5.56 12.30 4.71
N ALA A 38 -4.98 13.33 5.30
CA ALA A 38 -5.73 14.45 5.88
C ALA A 38 -6.36 15.36 4.83
N SER A 39 -5.78 15.43 3.64
CA SER A 39 -6.30 16.25 2.52
C SER A 39 -7.47 15.61 1.77
N VAL A 40 -7.78 14.33 2.01
CA VAL A 40 -8.89 13.58 1.37
C VAL A 40 -9.98 13.15 2.35
N PRO A 41 -10.59 14.06 3.12
CA PRO A 41 -11.42 13.76 4.29
C PRO A 41 -12.72 13.03 3.94
N ALA A 42 -13.22 13.15 2.71
CA ALA A 42 -14.39 12.44 2.25
C ALA A 42 -14.16 10.93 2.14
N SER A 43 -12.92 10.52 1.85
CA SER A 43 -12.55 9.13 1.63
C SER A 43 -12.06 8.44 2.90
N VAL A 44 -11.30 9.15 3.74
CA VAL A 44 -10.64 8.58 4.93
C VAL A 44 -10.64 9.54 6.12
N LYS A 45 -10.49 8.99 7.33
CA LYS A 45 -10.18 9.76 8.55
C LYS A 45 -8.81 9.33 9.02
N PRO A 46 -7.76 10.14 8.82
CA PRO A 46 -6.42 9.80 9.24
C PRO A 46 -6.28 9.84 10.74
N PHE A 47 -5.28 9.14 11.23
CA PHE A 47 -4.76 9.26 12.57
C PHE A 47 -3.24 9.06 12.55
N VAL A 48 -2.58 9.59 13.56
CA VAL A 48 -1.19 9.30 13.87
C VAL A 48 -1.08 9.00 15.36
N VAL A 49 -0.26 8.05 15.70
CA VAL A 49 0.17 7.79 17.08
C VAL A 49 1.68 7.66 17.12
N ALA A 50 2.30 8.20 18.14
CA ALA A 50 3.75 8.12 18.32
C ALA A 50 4.10 7.82 19.77
N VAL A 51 5.27 7.26 19.97
CA VAL A 51 5.85 7.05 21.30
C VAL A 51 7.22 7.69 21.37
N GLU A 52 7.45 8.45 22.45
CA GLU A 52 8.68 9.18 22.70
C GLU A 52 9.23 8.84 24.09
N ASP A 53 10.53 8.59 24.17
CA ASP A 53 11.33 8.49 25.40
C ASP A 53 12.69 9.10 25.11
N LYS A 54 12.94 10.36 25.60
CA LYS A 54 14.08 11.22 25.21
C LYS A 54 14.15 11.54 23.73
N GLN A 55 13.80 10.63 22.87
CA GLN A 55 13.68 10.78 21.40
C GLN A 55 12.51 9.96 20.90
N LEU A 56 12.07 10.23 19.67
CA LEU A 56 10.98 9.53 19.03
C LEU A 56 11.37 8.07 18.74
N GLN A 57 10.63 7.12 19.33
CA GLN A 57 10.92 5.68 19.26
C GLN A 57 10.07 4.96 18.20
N GLY A 58 8.86 5.44 17.95
CA GLY A 58 7.98 4.82 16.98
C GLY A 58 6.82 5.70 16.58
N VAL A 59 6.33 5.48 15.35
CA VAL A 59 5.17 6.19 14.79
C VAL A 59 4.31 5.21 14.01
N ILE A 60 2.99 5.32 14.15
CA ILE A 60 2.01 4.66 13.28
C ILE A 60 1.18 5.73 12.59
N VAL A 61 1.18 5.70 11.26
CA VAL A 61 0.23 6.43 10.41
C VAL A 61 -0.81 5.46 9.92
N GLY A 62 -2.07 5.84 10.00
CA GLY A 62 -3.15 5.04 9.48
C GLY A 62 -4.41 5.87 9.23
N TYR A 63 -5.44 5.21 8.74
CA TYR A 63 -6.71 5.85 8.52
C TYR A 63 -7.87 4.91 8.83
N THR A 64 -9.01 5.50 9.22
CA THR A 64 -10.28 4.79 9.33
C THR A 64 -11.11 5.07 8.09
N VAL A 65 -11.67 4.01 7.51
CA VAL A 65 -12.53 4.07 6.34
C VAL A 65 -13.85 3.34 6.64
N ALA A 66 -14.94 3.86 6.05
CA ALA A 66 -16.26 3.23 6.10
C ALA A 66 -16.97 3.50 4.76
N GLU A 67 -17.72 2.53 4.27
CA GLU A 67 -18.28 2.55 2.92
C GLU A 67 -19.78 2.70 2.90
N GLY A 68 -20.30 3.35 1.84
CA GLY A 68 -21.73 3.43 1.53
C GLY A 68 -22.57 4.25 2.50
N GLY A 69 -23.88 4.03 2.47
CA GLY A 69 -24.83 4.69 3.36
C GLY A 69 -24.72 4.26 4.83
N PRO A 70 -25.52 4.82 5.75
CA PRO A 70 -25.38 4.64 7.20
C PRO A 70 -25.28 3.18 7.67
N ILE A 71 -26.13 2.31 7.13
CA ILE A 71 -26.13 0.87 7.48
C ILE A 71 -24.86 0.20 7.01
N LYS A 72 -24.45 0.41 5.74
CA LYS A 72 -23.23 -0.18 5.20
C LYS A 72 -21.99 0.35 5.93
N ARG A 73 -21.95 1.64 6.27
CA ARG A 73 -20.89 2.25 7.09
C ARG A 73 -20.74 1.58 8.45
N PHE A 74 -21.84 1.22 9.10
CA PHE A 74 -21.80 0.53 10.39
C PHE A 74 -21.16 -0.85 10.30
N PHE A 75 -21.33 -1.57 9.17
CA PHE A 75 -20.77 -2.90 8.94
C PHE A 75 -19.44 -2.92 8.15
N SER A 76 -18.93 -1.78 7.71
CA SER A 76 -17.70 -1.70 6.91
C SER A 76 -16.59 -0.89 7.56
N LYS A 77 -16.86 -0.23 8.70
CA LYS A 77 -15.90 0.65 9.36
C LYS A 77 -14.69 -0.13 9.86
N ARG A 78 -13.51 0.21 9.35
CA ARG A 78 -12.24 -0.44 9.69
C ARG A 78 -11.08 0.55 9.72
N THR A 79 -10.05 0.18 10.44
CA THR A 79 -8.79 0.93 10.51
C THR A 79 -7.75 0.21 9.66
N ILE A 80 -7.07 0.94 8.78
CA ILE A 80 -6.02 0.43 7.90
C ILE A 80 -4.72 1.16 8.21
N ILE A 81 -3.64 0.40 8.35
CA ILE A 81 -2.29 0.86 8.55
C ILE A 81 -1.44 0.21 7.45
N LEU A 82 -0.87 1.03 6.57
CA LEU A 82 -0.02 0.57 5.49
C LEU A 82 1.45 0.68 5.92
N GLY A 83 2.25 -0.34 5.64
CA GLY A 83 3.66 -0.42 6.00
C GLY A 83 3.95 -0.90 7.43
N GLY A 84 2.93 -0.99 8.30
CA GLY A 84 3.14 -1.30 9.71
C GLY A 84 3.63 -0.10 10.54
N PRO A 85 4.16 -0.29 11.75
CA PRO A 85 4.76 0.78 12.55
C PRO A 85 6.15 1.18 12.04
N LEU A 86 6.43 2.47 11.99
CA LEU A 86 7.80 2.98 11.88
C LEU A 86 8.47 2.83 13.25
N LEU A 87 9.63 2.20 13.31
CA LEU A 87 10.28 1.84 14.56
C LEU A 87 11.74 2.32 14.60
N ALA A 88 12.19 2.82 15.74
CA ALA A 88 13.61 2.96 16.01
C ALA A 88 14.27 1.56 16.05
N LYS A 89 15.57 1.50 15.69
CA LYS A 89 16.31 0.23 15.63
C LYS A 89 16.28 -0.53 16.96
N ASP A 90 16.34 0.21 18.06
CA ASP A 90 16.47 -0.33 19.41
C ASP A 90 15.19 -0.04 20.24
N ILE A 91 14.01 -0.05 19.61
CA ILE A 91 12.74 0.16 20.32
C ILE A 91 12.53 -0.94 21.36
N SER A 92 12.15 -0.55 22.60
CA SER A 92 11.80 -1.53 23.62
C SER A 92 10.42 -2.14 23.43
N ASP A 93 10.20 -3.32 23.99
CA ASP A 93 8.89 -3.99 23.95
C ASP A 93 7.80 -3.15 24.63
N GLU A 94 8.13 -2.43 25.69
CA GLU A 94 7.20 -1.53 26.39
C GLU A 94 6.80 -0.35 25.50
N ALA A 95 7.75 0.24 24.78
CA ALA A 95 7.48 1.35 23.87
C ALA A 95 6.62 0.89 22.67
N LEU A 96 6.93 -0.26 22.09
CA LEU A 96 6.13 -0.84 21.03
C LEU A 96 4.72 -1.23 21.52
N THR A 97 4.60 -1.80 22.72
CA THR A 97 3.30 -2.13 23.32
C THR A 97 2.45 -0.87 23.53
N ALA A 98 3.04 0.20 24.04
CA ALA A 98 2.36 1.49 24.22
C ALA A 98 1.88 2.06 22.88
N LEU A 99 2.74 2.03 21.85
CA LEU A 99 2.42 2.46 20.49
C LEU A 99 1.25 1.67 19.89
N LEU A 100 1.28 0.34 19.99
CA LEU A 100 0.24 -0.56 19.47
C LEU A 100 -1.11 -0.39 20.18
N ASN A 101 -1.08 -0.14 21.50
CA ASN A 101 -2.27 0.08 22.30
C ASN A 101 -2.94 1.43 22.00
N ALA A 102 -2.18 2.43 21.57
CA ALA A 102 -2.68 3.75 21.22
C ALA A 102 -3.43 3.79 19.87
N VAL A 103 -3.29 2.75 19.04
CA VAL A 103 -4.05 2.67 17.76
C VAL A 103 -5.56 2.71 18.03
N PRO A 104 -6.32 3.60 17.38
CA PRO A 104 -7.75 3.75 17.60
C PRO A 104 -8.54 2.45 17.44
N ARG A 105 -9.52 2.23 18.34
CA ARG A 105 -10.38 1.03 18.38
C ARG A 105 -11.83 1.34 17.95
N ASN A 106 -12.02 2.28 17.04
CA ASN A 106 -13.34 2.77 16.66
C ASN A 106 -13.96 2.09 15.43
N GLY A 107 -13.33 1.04 14.90
CA GLY A 107 -13.78 0.21 13.79
C GLY A 107 -14.26 -1.18 14.21
N ILE A 108 -14.60 -2.02 13.26
CA ILE A 108 -14.89 -3.46 13.46
C ILE A 108 -13.59 -4.21 13.71
N TYR A 109 -12.55 -3.85 12.96
CA TYR A 109 -11.20 -4.38 13.09
C TYR A 109 -10.19 -3.33 12.64
N SER A 110 -8.94 -3.53 13.05
CA SER A 110 -7.78 -2.84 12.52
C SER A 110 -6.89 -3.85 11.79
N GLU A 111 -6.35 -3.46 10.64
CA GLU A 111 -5.44 -4.26 9.82
C GLU A 111 -4.16 -3.48 9.54
N MET A 112 -3.01 -4.08 9.89
CA MET A 112 -1.70 -3.62 9.45
C MET A 112 -1.25 -4.49 8.28
N ARG A 113 -0.92 -3.87 7.16
CA ARG A 113 -0.35 -4.51 5.96
C ARG A 113 1.13 -4.18 5.94
N ASN A 114 1.94 -5.17 6.25
CA ASN A 114 3.37 -4.96 6.42
C ASN A 114 4.07 -4.85 5.05
N PHE A 115 5.03 -3.94 4.95
CA PHE A 115 5.96 -3.81 3.81
C PHE A 115 7.40 -4.07 4.24
N SER A 116 7.58 -4.54 5.48
CA SER A 116 8.84 -4.96 6.08
C SER A 116 8.59 -6.15 7.00
N ASP A 117 9.65 -6.86 7.38
CA ASP A 117 9.56 -7.98 8.30
C ASP A 117 9.47 -7.50 9.76
N TYR A 118 8.38 -7.89 10.41
CA TYR A 118 8.14 -7.65 11.84
C TYR A 118 8.14 -8.96 12.63
N SER A 119 8.78 -10.02 12.14
CA SER A 119 8.79 -11.35 12.77
C SER A 119 9.36 -11.32 14.19
N ALA A 120 10.40 -10.50 14.44
CA ALA A 120 11.01 -10.32 15.74
C ALA A 120 10.04 -9.77 16.80
N TYR A 121 9.01 -9.04 16.40
CA TYR A 121 8.06 -8.37 17.28
C TYR A 121 6.72 -9.09 17.42
N LYS A 122 6.55 -10.28 16.81
CA LYS A 122 5.26 -11.00 16.84
C LYS A 122 4.71 -11.21 18.26
N HIS A 123 5.57 -11.43 19.23
CA HIS A 123 5.18 -11.61 20.62
C HIS A 123 4.59 -10.32 21.23
N VAL A 124 5.17 -9.14 20.95
CA VAL A 124 4.67 -7.83 21.42
C VAL A 124 3.31 -7.52 20.78
N PHE A 125 3.19 -7.76 19.48
CA PHE A 125 1.91 -7.62 18.78
C PHE A 125 0.81 -8.51 19.40
N ALA A 126 1.14 -9.77 19.72
CA ALA A 126 0.19 -10.70 20.35
C ALA A 126 -0.25 -10.21 21.72
N GLN A 127 0.67 -9.72 22.57
CA GLN A 127 0.38 -9.14 23.88
C GLN A 127 -0.52 -7.90 23.76
N ALA A 128 -0.36 -7.08 22.72
CA ALA A 128 -1.21 -5.94 22.40
C ALA A 128 -2.55 -6.31 21.72
N GLY A 129 -2.86 -7.61 21.62
CA GLY A 129 -4.12 -8.14 21.05
C GLY A 129 -4.20 -8.16 19.53
N TRP A 130 -3.05 -8.13 18.85
CA TRP A 130 -2.97 -8.30 17.40
C TRP A 130 -2.65 -9.76 17.04
N THR A 131 -3.34 -10.28 16.03
CA THR A 131 -3.11 -11.63 15.51
C THR A 131 -2.33 -11.54 14.20
N TYR A 132 -1.22 -12.24 14.11
CA TYR A 132 -0.46 -12.40 12.87
C TYR A 132 -1.24 -13.28 11.87
N LYS A 133 -1.23 -12.86 10.62
CA LYS A 133 -1.77 -13.60 9.47
C LYS A 133 -0.68 -13.69 8.40
N PRO A 134 -0.24 -14.89 8.01
CA PRO A 134 0.69 -15.07 6.91
C PRO A 134 0.15 -14.39 5.64
N HIS A 135 0.97 -13.63 4.99
CA HIS A 135 0.62 -12.95 3.73
C HIS A 135 1.89 -12.67 2.94
N TYR A 136 1.84 -12.95 1.66
CA TYR A 136 2.95 -12.69 0.78
C TYR A 136 2.92 -11.27 0.25
N ASP A 137 4.12 -10.76 0.00
CA ASP A 137 4.42 -9.60 -0.82
C ASP A 137 5.37 -9.99 -1.95
N VAL A 138 5.49 -9.17 -3.00
CA VAL A 138 6.39 -9.45 -4.12
C VAL A 138 7.26 -8.23 -4.41
N TYR A 139 8.57 -8.43 -4.42
CA TYR A 139 9.51 -7.45 -4.90
C TYR A 139 9.89 -7.77 -6.34
N MET A 140 9.69 -6.82 -7.25
CA MET A 140 10.01 -6.98 -8.66
C MET A 140 11.40 -6.40 -8.96
N ALA A 141 12.15 -7.10 -9.80
CA ALA A 141 13.45 -6.62 -10.25
C ALA A 141 13.30 -5.38 -11.14
N THR A 142 14.15 -4.37 -10.90
CA THR A 142 14.17 -3.09 -11.62
C THR A 142 15.57 -2.64 -12.01
N THR A 143 16.59 -3.39 -11.62
CA THR A 143 18.01 -3.11 -11.94
C THR A 143 18.37 -3.68 -13.31
N ALA A 144 19.50 -3.24 -13.87
CA ALA A 144 19.96 -3.69 -15.18
C ALA A 144 19.87 -5.22 -15.37
N GLY A 145 19.35 -5.66 -16.51
CA GLY A 145 19.12 -7.07 -16.83
C GLY A 145 17.82 -7.67 -16.28
N TRP A 146 16.97 -6.90 -15.63
CA TRP A 146 15.68 -7.40 -15.12
C TRP A 146 14.76 -7.97 -16.21
N ARG A 147 14.88 -7.47 -17.45
CA ARG A 147 14.09 -7.95 -18.59
C ARG A 147 14.39 -9.42 -18.93
N ASP A 148 15.61 -9.88 -18.66
CA ASP A 148 16.01 -11.28 -18.88
C ASP A 148 15.40 -12.22 -17.84
N LYS A 149 14.98 -11.70 -16.70
CA LYS A 149 14.29 -12.45 -15.64
C LYS A 149 12.78 -12.60 -15.89
N LEU A 150 12.21 -11.89 -16.89
CA LEU A 150 10.82 -12.09 -17.28
C LEU A 150 10.62 -13.52 -17.79
N GLN A 151 9.55 -14.19 -17.33
CA GLN A 151 9.18 -15.48 -17.94
C GLN A 151 8.88 -15.32 -19.43
N ASP A 152 9.21 -16.31 -20.24
CA ASP A 152 9.11 -16.25 -21.69
C ASP A 152 7.74 -15.83 -22.22
N ALA A 153 6.66 -16.32 -21.60
CA ALA A 153 5.31 -15.93 -21.96
C ALA A 153 5.06 -14.43 -21.76
N LYS A 154 5.58 -13.85 -20.66
CA LYS A 154 5.45 -12.41 -20.37
C LYS A 154 6.34 -11.58 -21.26
N ARG A 155 7.57 -12.03 -21.50
CA ARG A 155 8.49 -11.40 -22.45
C ARG A 155 7.90 -11.33 -23.84
N ARG A 156 7.27 -12.43 -24.33
CA ARG A 156 6.57 -12.41 -25.63
C ARG A 156 5.39 -11.46 -25.66
N GLN A 157 4.59 -11.38 -24.58
CA GLN A 157 3.47 -10.43 -24.48
C GLN A 157 3.95 -8.98 -24.51
N VAL A 158 4.99 -8.64 -23.77
CA VAL A 158 5.61 -7.30 -23.76
C VAL A 158 6.16 -6.96 -25.15
N ASN A 159 6.97 -7.85 -25.74
CA ASN A 159 7.55 -7.62 -27.07
C ASN A 159 6.49 -7.45 -28.16
N LYS A 160 5.37 -8.18 -28.06
CA LYS A 160 4.23 -8.01 -28.97
C LYS A 160 3.63 -6.61 -28.81
N ALA A 161 3.32 -6.19 -27.59
CA ALA A 161 2.74 -4.88 -27.33
C ALA A 161 3.67 -3.74 -27.80
N LEU A 162 4.99 -3.83 -27.54
CA LEU A 162 5.96 -2.85 -28.03
C LEU A 162 5.97 -2.76 -29.57
N LYS A 163 5.89 -3.91 -30.27
CA LYS A 163 5.78 -3.94 -31.74
C LYS A 163 4.46 -3.36 -32.24
N GLU A 164 3.39 -3.45 -31.46
CA GLU A 164 2.08 -2.86 -31.72
C GLU A 164 2.03 -1.36 -31.37
N GLY A 165 3.15 -0.75 -30.99
CA GLY A 165 3.27 0.69 -30.73
C GLY A 165 2.83 1.11 -29.35
N TYR A 166 2.73 0.21 -28.36
CA TYR A 166 2.46 0.60 -26.98
C TYR A 166 3.59 1.48 -26.43
N THR A 167 3.21 2.53 -25.74
CA THR A 167 4.11 3.48 -25.06
C THR A 167 3.64 3.75 -23.64
N TRP A 168 4.48 4.41 -22.85
CA TRP A 168 4.10 4.89 -21.52
C TRP A 168 4.77 6.24 -21.20
N HIS A 169 4.19 6.97 -20.24
CA HIS A 169 4.73 8.23 -19.73
C HIS A 169 4.18 8.53 -18.32
N GLU A 170 4.79 9.46 -17.59
CA GLU A 170 4.19 10.02 -16.39
C GLU A 170 3.05 10.95 -16.77
N ALA A 171 1.89 10.82 -16.10
CA ALA A 171 0.75 11.70 -16.32
C ALA A 171 1.14 13.17 -16.11
N ASN A 172 0.84 14.01 -17.07
CA ASN A 172 1.10 15.44 -17.02
C ASN A 172 -0.18 16.30 -17.06
N GLN A 173 -1.34 15.66 -17.30
CA GLN A 173 -2.64 16.33 -17.36
C GLN A 173 -3.71 15.57 -16.58
N GLU A 174 -4.64 16.30 -15.95
CA GLU A 174 -5.69 15.70 -15.11
C GLU A 174 -6.60 14.74 -15.89
N HIS A 175 -6.85 15.00 -17.17
CA HIS A 175 -7.72 14.14 -17.96
C HIS A 175 -7.13 12.73 -18.15
N GLU A 176 -5.81 12.57 -18.18
CA GLU A 176 -5.14 11.27 -18.25
C GLU A 176 -5.37 10.46 -16.97
N VAL A 177 -5.21 11.13 -15.80
CA VAL A 177 -5.50 10.52 -14.50
C VAL A 177 -6.97 10.11 -14.39
N ARG A 178 -7.89 10.92 -14.94
CA ARG A 178 -9.33 10.63 -14.97
C ARG A 178 -9.65 9.41 -15.86
N GLN A 179 -9.05 9.32 -17.02
CA GLN A 179 -9.24 8.18 -17.93
C GLN A 179 -8.66 6.89 -17.35
N TRP A 180 -7.43 6.93 -16.80
CA TRP A 180 -6.83 5.82 -16.08
C TRP A 180 -7.70 5.35 -14.91
N TYR A 181 -8.21 6.28 -14.09
CA TYR A 181 -9.13 5.95 -12.99
C TYR A 181 -10.40 5.26 -13.52
N GLY A 182 -10.92 5.64 -14.66
CA GLY A 182 -12.06 4.97 -15.30
C GLY A 182 -11.78 3.49 -15.55
N ILE A 183 -10.60 3.15 -16.07
CA ILE A 183 -10.16 1.76 -16.30
C ILE A 183 -9.99 1.02 -14.96
N LEU A 184 -9.35 1.65 -14.00
CA LEU A 184 -9.17 1.11 -12.64
C LEU A 184 -10.52 0.79 -12.00
N LYS A 185 -11.48 1.70 -12.10
CA LYS A 185 -12.84 1.54 -11.55
C LYS A 185 -13.58 0.36 -12.19
N GLN A 186 -13.43 0.18 -13.51
CA GLN A 186 -13.99 -0.99 -14.21
C GLN A 186 -13.36 -2.30 -13.75
N LEU A 187 -12.03 -2.33 -13.57
CA LEU A 187 -11.30 -3.49 -13.04
C LEU A 187 -11.83 -3.87 -11.65
N TYR A 188 -11.95 -2.89 -10.75
CA TYR A 188 -12.43 -3.13 -9.38
C TYR A 188 -13.87 -3.61 -9.36
N ARG A 189 -14.75 -3.04 -10.21
CA ARG A 189 -16.15 -3.46 -10.33
C ARG A 189 -16.29 -4.88 -10.88
N ASN A 190 -15.51 -5.23 -11.90
CA ASN A 190 -15.74 -6.45 -12.70
C ASN A 190 -14.92 -7.66 -12.22
N LYS A 191 -13.77 -7.43 -11.54
CA LYS A 191 -12.84 -8.51 -11.19
C LYS A 191 -12.37 -8.49 -9.74
N VAL A 192 -12.04 -7.31 -9.18
CA VAL A 192 -11.45 -7.23 -7.85
C VAL A 192 -12.51 -7.34 -6.76
N HIS A 193 -13.73 -6.82 -7.01
CA HIS A 193 -14.87 -6.83 -6.09
C HIS A 193 -14.55 -6.28 -4.70
N ARG A 194 -13.59 -5.35 -4.63
CA ARG A 194 -13.19 -4.66 -3.39
C ARG A 194 -13.48 -3.17 -3.51
N PRO A 195 -13.64 -2.48 -2.36
CA PRO A 195 -13.79 -1.05 -2.35
C PRO A 195 -12.62 -0.34 -3.03
N LEU A 196 -12.94 0.68 -3.80
CA LEU A 196 -12.01 1.61 -4.41
C LEU A 196 -12.37 3.01 -3.91
N PHE A 197 -11.35 3.83 -3.62
CA PHE A 197 -11.55 5.24 -3.35
C PHE A 197 -12.16 5.95 -4.57
N ASP A 198 -12.80 7.08 -4.32
CA ASP A 198 -13.33 7.93 -5.39
C ASP A 198 -12.20 8.60 -6.20
N TYR A 199 -12.58 9.23 -7.32
CA TYR A 199 -11.62 9.88 -8.21
C TYR A 199 -10.79 10.95 -7.50
N ASP A 200 -11.38 11.67 -6.57
CA ASP A 200 -10.73 12.79 -5.89
C ASP A 200 -9.50 12.35 -5.08
N PHE A 201 -9.53 11.15 -4.50
CA PHE A 201 -8.38 10.55 -3.85
C PHE A 201 -7.17 10.42 -4.81
N PHE A 202 -7.39 9.89 -5.99
CA PHE A 202 -6.32 9.67 -7.00
C PHE A 202 -5.85 10.98 -7.62
N ARG A 203 -6.79 11.88 -7.91
CA ARG A 203 -6.49 13.22 -8.42
C ARG A 203 -5.61 13.99 -7.44
N GLN A 204 -5.95 14.00 -6.16
CA GLN A 204 -5.17 14.69 -5.15
C GLN A 204 -3.79 14.06 -4.92
N ALA A 205 -3.67 12.72 -4.94
CA ALA A 205 -2.38 12.04 -4.85
C ALA A 205 -1.42 12.48 -5.97
N TRP A 206 -1.95 12.64 -7.17
CA TRP A 206 -1.20 13.14 -8.33
C TRP A 206 -0.91 14.64 -8.24
N GLN A 207 -1.92 15.49 -7.98
CA GLN A 207 -1.77 16.96 -7.96
C GLN A 207 -0.82 17.45 -6.86
N GLN A 208 -0.82 16.80 -5.70
CA GLN A 208 0.11 17.13 -4.61
C GLN A 208 1.52 16.56 -4.85
N GLY A 209 1.74 15.79 -5.93
CA GLY A 209 3.02 15.18 -6.24
C GLY A 209 3.47 14.07 -5.26
N VAL A 210 2.55 13.60 -4.39
CA VAL A 210 2.88 12.56 -3.41
C VAL A 210 2.93 11.17 -4.03
N CYS A 211 2.28 10.98 -5.17
CA CYS A 211 2.39 9.77 -5.98
C CYS A 211 2.64 10.13 -7.44
N LYS A 212 3.40 9.31 -8.14
CA LYS A 212 3.47 9.31 -9.60
C LYS A 212 2.28 8.54 -10.17
N VAL A 213 1.78 8.96 -11.31
CA VAL A 213 0.82 8.20 -12.10
C VAL A 213 1.45 7.89 -13.45
N LEU A 214 1.65 6.60 -13.73
CA LEU A 214 2.14 6.15 -15.02
C LEU A 214 0.94 5.80 -15.90
N ILE A 215 0.98 6.25 -17.14
CA ILE A 215 -0.04 6.04 -18.16
C ILE A 215 0.52 5.14 -19.25
N VAL A 216 -0.25 4.15 -19.68
CA VAL A 216 0.08 3.27 -20.78
C VAL A 216 -0.88 3.51 -21.93
N ASN A 217 -0.33 3.78 -23.10
CA ASN A 217 -1.09 4.00 -24.34
C ASN A 217 -0.88 2.81 -25.31
N ASP A 218 -1.92 2.46 -26.05
CA ASP A 218 -1.80 1.57 -27.22
C ASP A 218 -1.19 2.30 -28.43
N GLY A 219 -0.96 1.57 -29.53
CA GLY A 219 -0.40 2.14 -30.77
C GLY A 219 -1.30 3.18 -31.47
N TYR A 220 -2.52 3.38 -30.97
CA TYR A 220 -3.44 4.42 -31.46
C TYR A 220 -3.52 5.63 -30.53
N GLY A 221 -2.75 5.62 -29.44
CA GLY A 221 -2.73 6.69 -28.43
C GLY A 221 -3.82 6.59 -27.36
N ASN A 222 -4.63 5.52 -27.33
CA ASN A 222 -5.65 5.36 -26.31
C ASN A 222 -5.02 4.90 -25.00
N ILE A 223 -5.44 5.47 -23.87
CA ILE A 223 -5.03 5.01 -22.55
C ILE A 223 -5.64 3.64 -22.26
N THR A 224 -4.80 2.65 -22.00
CA THR A 224 -5.19 1.24 -21.79
C THR A 224 -4.87 0.73 -20.37
N GLY A 225 -4.14 1.51 -19.58
CA GLY A 225 -3.77 1.14 -18.22
C GLY A 225 -2.79 2.12 -17.61
N GLY A 226 -2.21 1.71 -16.48
CA GLY A 226 -1.22 2.50 -15.75
C GLY A 226 -1.16 2.13 -14.29
N ALA A 227 -0.39 2.92 -13.51
CA ALA A 227 -0.17 2.67 -12.09
C ALA A 227 -0.09 3.97 -11.28
N LEU A 228 -0.57 3.95 -10.04
CA LEU A 228 -0.32 4.97 -9.01
C LEU A 228 0.78 4.49 -8.07
N VAL A 229 1.83 5.28 -7.92
CA VAL A 229 3.10 4.86 -7.34
C VAL A 229 3.64 5.91 -6.37
N PRO A 230 3.51 5.72 -5.06
CA PRO A 230 4.32 6.46 -4.10
C PRO A 230 5.75 5.95 -4.10
N VAL A 231 6.69 6.86 -3.83
CA VAL A 231 8.14 6.55 -3.81
C VAL A 231 8.76 7.10 -2.55
N MET A 232 9.64 6.31 -1.94
CA MET A 232 10.51 6.76 -0.87
C MET A 232 11.91 6.18 -1.06
N ASN A 233 12.89 7.06 -1.09
CA ASN A 233 14.29 6.69 -1.38
C ASN A 233 14.36 5.92 -2.72
N GLN A 234 14.89 4.70 -2.69
CA GLN A 234 15.04 3.84 -3.86
C GLN A 234 13.96 2.74 -3.92
N THR A 235 12.80 2.95 -3.27
CA THR A 235 11.67 2.02 -3.27
C THR A 235 10.44 2.68 -3.85
N ALA A 236 9.84 2.07 -4.86
CA ALA A 236 8.53 2.39 -5.40
C ALA A 236 7.51 1.34 -4.93
N TYR A 237 6.27 1.75 -4.72
CA TYR A 237 5.17 0.86 -4.31
C TYR A 237 4.09 0.85 -5.40
N GLU A 238 3.78 -0.31 -5.98
CA GLU A 238 2.69 -0.49 -6.94
C GLU A 238 1.34 -0.44 -6.20
N TRP A 239 0.95 0.75 -5.72
CA TRP A 239 -0.23 0.90 -4.85
C TRP A 239 -1.53 0.57 -5.57
N TYR A 240 -1.70 1.08 -6.79
CA TYR A 240 -2.81 0.75 -7.67
C TYR A 240 -2.29 0.55 -9.09
N VAL A 241 -2.71 -0.52 -9.72
CA VAL A 241 -2.33 -0.85 -11.11
C VAL A 241 -3.54 -1.40 -11.85
N CYS A 242 -3.68 -1.06 -13.11
CA CYS A 242 -4.69 -1.63 -14.01
C CYS A 242 -4.19 -1.66 -15.46
N GLY A 243 -4.83 -2.48 -16.26
CA GLY A 243 -4.50 -2.67 -17.67
C GLY A 243 -3.83 -4.01 -17.95
N SER A 244 -3.03 -4.03 -19.01
CA SER A 244 -2.31 -5.22 -19.48
C SER A 244 -0.98 -5.42 -18.76
N VAL A 245 -0.20 -6.41 -19.22
CA VAL A 245 1.20 -6.63 -18.80
C VAL A 245 2.05 -5.36 -18.93
N MET A 246 1.68 -4.45 -19.84
CA MET A 246 2.42 -3.22 -20.08
C MET A 246 2.37 -2.23 -18.91
N ALA A 247 1.34 -2.26 -18.05
CA ALA A 247 1.30 -1.37 -16.90
C ALA A 247 2.41 -1.71 -15.87
N THR A 248 2.61 -2.98 -15.57
CA THR A 248 3.70 -3.43 -14.69
C THR A 248 5.07 -3.30 -15.38
N TYR A 249 5.16 -3.61 -16.68
CA TYR A 249 6.39 -3.41 -17.45
C TYR A 249 6.82 -1.94 -17.46
N ALA A 250 5.91 -1.03 -17.73
CA ALA A 250 6.15 0.41 -17.71
C ALA A 250 6.67 0.88 -16.34
N LEU A 251 6.09 0.34 -15.26
CA LEU A 251 6.53 0.68 -13.92
C LEU A 251 7.94 0.15 -13.62
N GLN A 252 8.29 -1.08 -14.03
CA GLN A 252 9.65 -1.62 -13.88
C GLN A 252 10.67 -0.80 -14.69
N GLU A 253 10.32 -0.44 -15.93
CA GLU A 253 11.17 0.38 -16.80
C GLU A 253 11.34 1.81 -16.26
N TRP A 254 10.26 2.42 -15.76
CA TRP A 254 10.30 3.70 -15.08
C TRP A 254 11.21 3.66 -13.83
N CYS A 255 11.11 2.60 -13.03
CA CYS A 255 11.98 2.39 -11.87
C CYS A 255 13.46 2.33 -12.28
N GLU A 256 13.80 1.56 -13.32
CA GLU A 256 15.18 1.45 -13.84
C GLU A 256 15.70 2.84 -14.28
N GLN A 257 14.90 3.59 -15.05
CA GLN A 257 15.28 4.92 -15.56
C GLN A 257 15.46 5.96 -14.45
N ASN A 258 14.80 5.80 -13.30
CA ASN A 258 14.84 6.73 -12.17
C ASN A 258 15.73 6.25 -11.02
N GLY A 259 16.52 5.19 -11.20
CA GLY A 259 17.43 4.66 -10.18
C GLY A 259 16.72 4.04 -8.98
N ILE A 260 15.47 3.62 -9.14
CA ILE A 260 14.68 2.90 -8.14
C ILE A 260 15.12 1.43 -8.16
N THR A 261 15.72 0.97 -7.08
CA THR A 261 16.31 -0.37 -7.02
C THR A 261 15.34 -1.44 -6.51
N ARG A 262 14.23 -1.05 -5.90
CA ARG A 262 13.18 -1.96 -5.40
C ARG A 262 11.79 -1.48 -5.83
N LEU A 263 11.09 -2.32 -6.55
CA LEU A 263 9.65 -2.18 -6.78
C LEU A 263 8.91 -3.17 -5.89
N ASP A 264 8.27 -2.64 -4.87
CA ASP A 264 7.36 -3.39 -4.01
C ASP A 264 5.99 -3.45 -4.72
N ALA A 265 5.64 -4.62 -5.24
CA ALA A 265 4.37 -4.81 -5.92
C ALA A 265 3.20 -5.07 -4.96
N VAL A 266 3.43 -4.86 -3.68
CA VAL A 266 2.50 -5.02 -2.56
C VAL A 266 1.84 -6.40 -2.51
N GLY A 267 0.80 -6.58 -1.72
CA GLY A 267 0.25 -7.87 -1.35
C GLY A 267 0.02 -8.88 -2.47
N ALA A 268 0.43 -10.13 -2.22
CA ALA A 268 0.37 -11.27 -3.13
C ALA A 268 -0.42 -12.47 -2.57
N GLY A 269 -1.33 -12.20 -1.63
CA GLY A 269 -2.26 -13.19 -1.10
C GLY A 269 -1.69 -14.06 0.03
N GLU A 270 -2.51 -14.98 0.51
CA GLU A 270 -2.16 -15.91 1.57
C GLU A 270 -1.34 -17.09 1.03
N PRO A 271 -0.39 -17.67 1.81
CA PRO A 271 0.48 -18.75 1.34
C PRO A 271 -0.26 -19.97 0.77
N ASN A 272 -1.33 -20.38 1.41
CA ASN A 272 -2.04 -21.63 1.11
C ASN A 272 -3.26 -21.43 0.18
N LYS A 273 -3.33 -20.30 -0.52
CA LYS A 273 -4.42 -20.02 -1.46
C LYS A 273 -3.85 -19.76 -2.86
N GLU A 274 -4.46 -20.35 -3.88
CA GLU A 274 -4.19 -19.95 -5.25
C GLU A 274 -4.55 -18.49 -5.45
N TYR A 275 -3.67 -17.75 -6.10
CA TYR A 275 -3.86 -16.32 -6.33
C TYR A 275 -3.19 -15.87 -7.63
N GLY A 276 -3.97 -15.76 -8.69
CA GLY A 276 -3.47 -15.45 -10.04
C GLY A 276 -2.68 -14.14 -10.15
N VAL A 277 -2.93 -13.17 -9.25
CA VAL A 277 -2.12 -11.93 -9.20
C VAL A 277 -0.70 -12.25 -8.72
N ARG A 278 -0.53 -13.13 -7.74
CA ARG A 278 0.80 -13.61 -7.30
C ARG A 278 1.55 -14.27 -8.46
N ASP A 279 0.89 -15.17 -9.17
CA ASP A 279 1.48 -15.87 -10.31
C ASP A 279 1.89 -14.90 -11.42
N PHE A 280 1.05 -13.88 -11.67
CA PHE A 280 1.38 -12.83 -12.60
C PHE A 280 2.65 -12.08 -12.16
N LYS A 281 2.72 -11.63 -10.90
CA LYS A 281 3.85 -10.87 -10.34
C LYS A 281 5.15 -11.66 -10.39
N LEU A 282 5.12 -12.95 -10.03
CA LEU A 282 6.29 -13.82 -10.10
C LEU A 282 6.79 -13.98 -11.54
N ARG A 283 5.88 -14.03 -12.54
CA ARG A 283 6.24 -14.09 -13.96
C ARG A 283 6.79 -12.78 -14.51
N MET A 284 6.60 -11.67 -13.80
CA MET A 284 7.15 -10.34 -14.10
C MET A 284 8.47 -10.06 -13.37
N ALA A 285 9.32 -11.09 -13.23
CA ALA A 285 10.58 -11.02 -12.48
C ALA A 285 10.42 -10.69 -10.98
N GLY A 286 9.34 -11.15 -10.38
CA GLY A 286 9.05 -10.96 -8.96
C GLY A 286 9.70 -12.03 -8.08
N GLU A 287 10.04 -11.64 -6.86
CA GLU A 287 10.52 -12.49 -5.78
C GLU A 287 9.53 -12.43 -4.60
N LEU A 288 9.24 -13.58 -4.00
CA LEU A 288 8.22 -13.73 -2.97
C LEU A 288 8.80 -13.51 -1.57
N HIS A 289 8.12 -12.68 -0.78
CA HIS A 289 8.47 -12.39 0.61
C HIS A 289 7.26 -12.60 1.52
N GLU A 290 7.39 -13.33 2.64
CA GLU A 290 6.35 -13.46 3.64
C GLU A 290 6.49 -12.35 4.69
N LEU A 291 5.84 -11.22 4.46
CA LEU A 291 5.85 -10.09 5.39
C LEU A 291 4.67 -10.12 6.38
N GLY A 292 3.60 -10.83 6.03
CA GLY A 292 2.43 -11.00 6.85
C GLY A 292 1.60 -9.75 7.04
N ARG A 293 0.58 -9.89 7.88
CA ARG A 293 -0.31 -8.83 8.34
C ARG A 293 -0.60 -9.03 9.82
N PHE A 294 -0.96 -7.94 10.51
CA PHE A 294 -1.51 -8.03 11.86
C PHE A 294 -2.95 -7.53 11.87
N ILE A 295 -3.83 -8.29 12.49
CA ILE A 295 -5.26 -7.97 12.60
C ILE A 295 -5.64 -7.91 14.07
N ARG A 296 -6.34 -6.84 14.47
CA ARG A 296 -6.97 -6.70 15.78
C ARG A 296 -8.46 -6.53 15.61
N ILE A 297 -9.24 -7.51 16.10
CA ILE A 297 -10.70 -7.51 16.00
C ILE A 297 -11.28 -6.81 17.23
N GLN A 298 -12.05 -5.73 17.02
CA GLN A 298 -12.72 -4.97 18.07
C GLN A 298 -14.17 -5.39 18.28
N ALA A 299 -14.87 -5.79 17.20
CA ALA A 299 -16.28 -6.18 17.22
C ALA A 299 -16.48 -7.58 16.61
N LYS A 300 -16.19 -8.62 17.41
CA LYS A 300 -16.15 -10.02 16.97
C LYS A 300 -17.40 -10.47 16.21
N ASN A 301 -18.60 -10.18 16.74
CA ASN A 301 -19.85 -10.59 16.10
C ASN A 301 -20.05 -9.92 14.73
N ARG A 302 -19.75 -8.62 14.62
CA ARG A 302 -19.84 -7.89 13.35
C ARG A 302 -18.78 -8.34 12.35
N TYR A 303 -17.57 -8.63 12.83
CA TYR A 303 -16.50 -9.17 12.01
C TYR A 303 -16.88 -10.55 11.42
N ASN A 304 -17.35 -11.46 12.25
CA ASN A 304 -17.78 -12.79 11.81
C ASN A 304 -18.94 -12.73 10.81
N LEU A 305 -19.92 -11.87 11.05
CA LEU A 305 -21.01 -11.64 10.10
C LEU A 305 -20.50 -11.12 8.76
N GLY A 306 -19.57 -10.15 8.77
CA GLY A 306 -18.95 -9.62 7.55
C GLY A 306 -18.18 -10.67 6.76
N VAL A 307 -17.38 -11.50 7.44
CA VAL A 307 -16.67 -12.63 6.82
C VAL A 307 -17.64 -13.65 6.24
N TRP A 308 -18.71 -13.98 6.94
CA TRP A 308 -19.74 -14.91 6.47
C TRP A 308 -20.43 -14.38 5.18
N VAL A 309 -20.82 -13.10 5.15
CA VAL A 309 -21.41 -12.49 3.95
C VAL A 309 -20.43 -12.49 2.76
N ILE A 310 -19.15 -12.18 2.99
CA ILE A 310 -18.14 -12.18 1.90
C ILE A 310 -17.93 -13.61 1.33
N ASN A 311 -18.02 -14.63 2.16
CA ASN A 311 -17.86 -16.02 1.70
C ASN A 311 -19.10 -16.57 0.98
N LEU A 312 -20.24 -15.87 1.00
CA LEU A 312 -21.48 -16.22 0.29
C LEU A 312 -21.57 -15.56 -1.10
N LEU A 313 -20.75 -14.54 -1.35
CA LEU A 313 -20.69 -13.78 -2.62
C LEU A 313 -19.54 -14.26 -3.51
#